data_f8202f84a195a31a3f64cd94ed9b306a
#
_entry.id   f8202f84a195a31a3f64cd94ed9b306a
#
_cell.length_a   1.000
_cell.length_b   1.000
_cell.length_c   1.000
_cell.angle_alpha   90.00
_cell.angle_beta   90.00
_cell.angle_gamma   90.00
#
_symmetry.space_group_name_H-M   'P 1'
#
loop_
_entity.id
_entity.type
_entity.pdbx_description
1 polymer ?
#
loop_
_entity_poly.entity_id
_entity_poly.type
_entity_poly.pdbx_seq_one_letter_code
_entity_poly.pdbx_strand_id
1 'polypeptide(L)'
;RMRPTLRRCLTLVAVTKNATKFDLDTIGAGLPVHAQLAAIRNAGSVVVQAPPGTGKTTLIPPLISNEVSETVGKVVVTAPRRVAVRAAASRLASLDGSVVGDRVGYTIRGDAQPGRLVEFVTPKVLIRRLLRDPELAGVGAIIIDEVHERQLDGDLLLGMVAELAVLRP
;
A
#
# COMPACT_ATOMS: atom_id res chain seq x y z
N ARG A 1 43.64 46.82 -5.88
CA ARG A 1 42.18 46.71 -6.06
C ARG A 1 41.84 45.20 -6.08
N MET A 2 41.49 44.69 -4.92
CA MET A 2 41.05 43.32 -4.74
C MET A 2 39.55 43.22 -5.11
N ARG A 3 39.20 42.30 -6.02
CA ARG A 3 37.80 41.99 -6.35
C ARG A 3 37.25 41.01 -5.30
N PRO A 4 36.04 41.21 -4.74
CA PRO A 4 35.45 40.25 -3.83
C PRO A 4 34.89 39.09 -4.62
N THR A 5 35.35 37.87 -4.30
CA THR A 5 34.81 36.59 -4.79
C THR A 5 33.49 36.35 -4.13
N LEU A 6 32.40 36.45 -4.88
CA LEU A 6 31.08 36.04 -4.45
C LEU A 6 31.07 34.50 -4.21
N ARG A 7 31.12 34.09 -2.94
CA ARG A 7 30.77 32.73 -2.55
C ARG A 7 29.27 32.56 -2.76
N ARG A 8 28.88 31.76 -3.76
CA ARG A 8 27.52 31.28 -3.91
C ARG A 8 27.20 30.40 -2.70
N CYS A 9 26.38 30.92 -1.79
CA CYS A 9 25.75 30.13 -0.74
C CYS A 9 24.72 29.25 -1.41
N LEU A 10 25.04 27.97 -1.62
CA LEU A 10 24.07 26.94 -2.00
C LEU A 10 23.26 26.60 -0.75
N THR A 11 22.10 27.22 -0.59
CA THR A 11 21.11 26.77 0.40
C THR A 11 20.51 25.46 -0.13
N LEU A 12 21.00 24.34 0.40
CA LEU A 12 20.37 23.05 0.20
C LEU A 12 19.08 23.06 1.02
N VAL A 13 17.94 23.35 0.41
CA VAL A 13 16.63 23.12 1.01
C VAL A 13 16.41 21.60 0.95
N ALA A 14 16.80 20.89 2.01
CA ALA A 14 16.35 19.54 2.22
C ALA A 14 14.84 19.62 2.51
N VAL A 15 14.01 19.36 1.50
CA VAL A 15 12.61 19.06 1.72
C VAL A 15 12.58 17.72 2.44
N THR A 16 12.47 17.74 3.76
CA THR A 16 12.15 16.56 4.55
C THR A 16 10.73 16.16 4.13
N LYS A 17 10.63 15.20 3.20
CA LYS A 17 9.37 14.48 2.95
C LYS A 17 8.86 14.02 4.31
N ASN A 18 7.60 14.31 4.60
CA ASN A 18 6.95 13.86 5.82
C ASN A 18 7.19 12.34 5.89
N ALA A 19 8.05 11.89 6.81
CA ALA A 19 8.63 10.54 6.78
C ALA A 19 7.57 9.40 6.90
N THR A 20 6.32 9.78 7.13
CA THR A 20 5.20 8.88 7.38
C THR A 20 4.23 8.75 6.22
N LYS A 21 4.08 9.76 5.36
CA LYS A 21 3.12 9.73 4.25
C LYS A 21 3.80 9.44 2.90
N PHE A 22 3.06 8.74 2.03
CA PHE A 22 3.46 8.53 0.63
C PHE A 22 3.18 9.80 -0.19
N ASP A 23 4.09 10.13 -1.10
CA ASP A 23 3.89 11.19 -2.09
C ASP A 23 3.06 10.63 -3.27
N LEU A 24 1.74 10.84 -3.19
CA LEU A 24 0.80 10.28 -4.16
C LEU A 24 0.95 10.91 -5.55
N ASP A 25 1.41 12.15 -5.64
CA ASP A 25 1.61 12.84 -6.91
C ASP A 25 2.82 12.25 -7.65
N THR A 26 3.90 11.99 -6.94
CA THR A 26 5.08 11.32 -7.51
C THR A 26 4.77 9.87 -7.88
N ILE A 27 4.13 9.09 -7.00
CA ILE A 27 3.79 7.67 -7.23
C ILE A 27 2.75 7.54 -8.35
N GLY A 28 1.79 8.46 -8.39
CA GLY A 28 0.65 8.46 -9.30
C GLY A 28 0.86 9.18 -10.63
N ALA A 29 2.06 9.71 -10.89
CA ALA A 29 2.35 10.45 -12.09
C ALA A 29 2.01 9.65 -13.37
N GLY A 30 1.05 10.17 -14.16
CA GLY A 30 0.58 9.52 -15.39
C GLY A 30 -0.35 8.31 -15.19
N LEU A 31 -0.73 7.96 -13.98
CA LEU A 31 -1.69 6.87 -13.74
C LEU A 31 -3.14 7.37 -13.79
N PRO A 32 -4.02 6.78 -14.61
CA PRO A 32 -5.41 7.21 -14.76
C PRO A 32 -6.22 7.22 -13.46
N VAL A 33 -5.93 6.30 -12.52
CA VAL A 33 -6.62 6.22 -11.23
C VAL A 33 -6.33 7.43 -10.32
N HIS A 34 -5.28 8.21 -10.60
CA HIS A 34 -4.92 9.40 -9.84
C HIS A 34 -6.06 10.43 -9.77
N ALA A 35 -6.80 10.61 -10.85
CA ALA A 35 -7.95 11.54 -10.91
C ALA A 35 -9.13 11.12 -10.00
N GLN A 36 -9.17 9.86 -9.54
CA GLN A 36 -10.25 9.31 -8.73
C GLN A 36 -9.92 9.22 -7.23
N LEU A 37 -8.73 9.62 -6.80
CA LEU A 37 -8.28 9.48 -5.42
C LEU A 37 -9.20 10.17 -4.41
N ALA A 38 -9.73 11.35 -4.74
CA ALA A 38 -10.62 12.09 -3.85
C ALA A 38 -11.93 11.32 -3.57
N ALA A 39 -12.48 10.64 -4.58
CA ALA A 39 -13.69 9.83 -4.42
C ALA A 39 -13.43 8.58 -3.57
N ILE A 40 -12.26 7.93 -3.73
CA ILE A 40 -11.88 6.75 -2.97
C ILE A 40 -11.62 7.11 -1.50
N ARG A 41 -10.95 8.23 -1.25
CA ARG A 41 -10.60 8.71 0.10
C ARG A 41 -11.81 8.84 1.03
N ASN A 42 -12.93 9.29 0.53
CA ASN A 42 -14.13 9.60 1.32
C ASN A 42 -15.11 8.43 1.42
N ALA A 43 -14.78 7.26 0.91
CA ALA A 43 -15.78 6.19 0.69
C ALA A 43 -15.80 5.09 1.76
N GLY A 44 -15.02 5.14 2.85
CA GLY A 44 -14.97 4.06 3.85
C GLY A 44 -14.68 2.70 3.21
N SER A 45 -15.62 1.74 3.27
CA SER A 45 -15.53 0.47 2.53
C SER A 45 -15.99 0.69 1.09
N VAL A 46 -15.13 0.40 0.09
CA VAL A 46 -15.36 0.73 -1.31
C VAL A 46 -14.93 -0.40 -2.24
N VAL A 47 -15.67 -0.59 -3.33
CA VAL A 47 -15.27 -1.42 -4.47
C VAL A 47 -14.79 -0.50 -5.59
N VAL A 48 -13.53 -0.66 -5.98
CA VAL A 48 -12.93 0.11 -7.08
C VAL A 48 -12.85 -0.73 -8.34
N GLN A 49 -13.66 -0.36 -9.33
CA GLN A 49 -13.63 -0.97 -10.66
C GLN A 49 -12.96 -0.03 -11.65
N ALA A 50 -11.91 -0.51 -12.31
CA ALA A 50 -11.22 0.23 -13.37
C ALA A 50 -10.47 -0.74 -14.29
N PRO A 51 -10.22 -0.37 -15.56
CA PRO A 51 -9.47 -1.21 -16.51
C PRO A 51 -8.09 -1.64 -15.99
N PRO A 52 -7.53 -2.74 -16.51
CA PRO A 52 -6.13 -3.09 -16.25
C PRO A 52 -5.17 -1.96 -16.63
N GLY A 53 -4.05 -1.84 -15.91
CA GLY A 53 -3.03 -0.82 -16.20
C GLY A 53 -3.35 0.60 -15.70
N THR A 54 -4.52 0.84 -15.08
CA THR A 54 -4.89 2.17 -14.57
C THR A 54 -4.14 2.57 -13.28
N GLY A 55 -3.37 1.67 -12.68
CA GLY A 55 -2.57 1.94 -11.48
C GLY A 55 -3.25 1.63 -10.15
N LYS A 56 -4.37 0.88 -10.13
CA LYS A 56 -5.08 0.50 -8.88
C LYS A 56 -4.14 -0.08 -7.83
N THR A 57 -3.46 -1.16 -8.16
CA THR A 57 -2.52 -1.88 -7.26
C THR A 57 -1.35 -1.01 -6.81
N THR A 58 -0.99 0.00 -7.60
CA THR A 58 0.15 0.89 -7.32
C THR A 58 -0.25 2.07 -6.44
N LEU A 59 -1.42 2.68 -6.65
CA LEU A 59 -1.75 3.97 -6.04
C LEU A 59 -2.79 3.89 -4.92
N ILE A 60 -3.69 2.89 -4.93
CA ILE A 60 -4.69 2.73 -3.86
C ILE A 60 -4.04 2.36 -2.52
N PRO A 61 -3.07 1.42 -2.43
CA PRO A 61 -2.45 1.07 -1.15
C PRO A 61 -1.76 2.25 -0.46
N PRO A 62 -0.93 3.08 -1.12
CA PRO A 62 -0.34 4.25 -0.49
C PRO A 62 -1.38 5.33 -0.15
N LEU A 63 -2.47 5.49 -0.93
CA LEU A 63 -3.58 6.38 -0.59
C LEU A 63 -4.19 5.97 0.75
N ILE A 64 -4.63 4.72 0.86
CA ILE A 64 -5.26 4.20 2.09
C ILE A 64 -4.28 4.24 3.26
N SER A 65 -3.00 3.96 3.04
CA SER A 65 -1.97 4.07 4.06
C SER A 65 -1.81 5.50 4.58
N ASN A 66 -2.01 6.52 3.75
CA ASN A 66 -1.99 7.91 4.17
C ASN A 66 -3.21 8.33 5.01
N GLU A 67 -4.34 7.62 4.88
CA GLU A 67 -5.56 7.84 5.66
C GLU A 67 -5.56 7.03 6.96
N VAL A 68 -4.97 5.85 6.96
CA VAL A 68 -4.83 5.02 8.17
C VAL A 68 -3.76 5.63 9.07
N SER A 69 -4.11 5.91 10.34
CA SER A 69 -3.13 6.37 11.32
C SER A 69 -2.09 5.28 11.58
N GLU A 70 -0.82 5.66 11.71
CA GLU A 70 0.26 4.71 12.08
C GLU A 70 -0.02 3.99 13.42
N THR A 71 -0.79 4.61 14.30
CA THR A 71 -1.20 4.02 15.58
C THR A 71 -2.25 2.92 15.40
N VAL A 72 -3.01 2.93 14.30
CA VAL A 72 -4.03 1.92 13.98
C VAL A 72 -3.40 0.69 13.32
N GLY A 73 -2.37 0.89 12.50
CA GLY A 73 -1.65 -0.20 11.88
C GLY A 73 -1.36 0.00 10.40
N LYS A 74 -0.84 -1.05 9.76
CA LYS A 74 -0.48 -1.05 8.34
C LYS A 74 -1.64 -1.42 7.42
N VAL A 75 -1.46 -1.13 6.13
CA VAL A 75 -2.34 -1.61 5.06
C VAL A 75 -1.83 -2.97 4.56
N VAL A 76 -2.70 -3.97 4.53
CA VAL A 76 -2.41 -5.28 3.95
C VAL A 76 -3.13 -5.42 2.62
N VAL A 77 -2.39 -5.73 1.57
CA VAL A 77 -2.89 -5.87 0.20
C VAL A 77 -2.73 -7.32 -0.26
N THR A 78 -3.79 -7.94 -0.75
CA THR A 78 -3.67 -9.30 -1.29
C THR A 78 -3.57 -9.28 -2.81
N ALA A 79 -2.72 -10.16 -3.34
CA ALA A 79 -2.66 -10.49 -4.76
C ALA A 79 -2.61 -12.02 -4.92
N PRO A 80 -3.27 -12.58 -5.94
CA PRO A 80 -3.50 -14.03 -6.02
C PRO A 80 -2.22 -14.84 -6.24
N ARG A 81 -1.20 -14.24 -6.83
CA ARG A 81 0.03 -14.94 -7.26
C ARG A 81 1.25 -14.41 -6.52
N ARG A 82 2.13 -15.31 -6.07
CA ARG A 82 3.38 -14.96 -5.37
C ARG A 82 4.25 -13.97 -6.17
N VAL A 83 4.32 -14.15 -7.50
CA VAL A 83 5.07 -13.25 -8.39
C VAL A 83 4.45 -11.86 -8.40
N ALA A 84 3.11 -11.75 -8.48
CA ALA A 84 2.40 -10.48 -8.44
C ALA A 84 2.62 -9.74 -7.10
N VAL A 85 2.60 -10.46 -5.98
CA VAL A 85 2.87 -9.92 -4.64
C VAL A 85 4.27 -9.26 -4.59
N ARG A 86 5.32 -9.98 -5.04
CA ARG A 86 6.68 -9.41 -5.07
C ARG A 86 6.81 -8.23 -6.02
N ALA A 87 6.24 -8.36 -7.23
CA ALA A 87 6.30 -7.31 -8.25
C ALA A 87 5.61 -6.03 -7.78
N ALA A 88 4.43 -6.15 -7.13
CA ALA A 88 3.71 -5.00 -6.58
C ALA A 88 4.49 -4.31 -5.46
N ALA A 89 5.05 -5.07 -4.52
CA ALA A 89 5.88 -4.53 -3.45
C ALA A 89 7.13 -3.82 -4.00
N SER A 90 7.86 -4.46 -4.91
CA SER A 90 9.06 -3.87 -5.53
C SER A 90 8.71 -2.62 -6.34
N ARG A 91 7.61 -2.64 -7.09
CA ARG A 91 7.15 -1.49 -7.88
C ARG A 91 6.82 -0.30 -6.99
N LEU A 92 6.02 -0.50 -5.94
CA LEU A 92 5.63 0.58 -5.03
C LEU A 92 6.83 1.12 -4.25
N ALA A 93 7.71 0.26 -3.73
CA ALA A 93 8.93 0.67 -3.06
C ALA A 93 9.83 1.52 -3.97
N SER A 94 10.02 1.09 -5.23
CA SER A 94 10.79 1.85 -6.23
C SER A 94 10.21 3.23 -6.51
N LEU A 95 8.87 3.34 -6.64
CA LEU A 95 8.20 4.62 -6.87
C LEU A 95 8.24 5.55 -5.65
N ASP A 96 8.20 4.99 -4.45
CA ASP A 96 8.35 5.73 -3.19
C ASP A 96 9.81 6.12 -2.91
N GLY A 97 10.78 5.54 -3.63
CA GLY A 97 12.20 5.73 -3.37
C GLY A 97 12.69 5.02 -2.10
N SER A 98 11.95 4.02 -1.61
CA SER A 98 12.29 3.20 -0.46
C SER A 98 12.81 1.82 -0.86
N VAL A 99 13.32 1.06 0.11
CA VAL A 99 13.75 -0.32 -0.07
C VAL A 99 12.62 -1.27 0.37
N VAL A 100 12.45 -2.39 -0.35
CA VAL A 100 11.50 -3.45 0.05
C VAL A 100 11.88 -3.98 1.43
N GLY A 101 10.90 -4.08 2.33
CA GLY A 101 11.10 -4.44 3.74
C GLY A 101 11.16 -3.25 4.70
N ASP A 102 11.22 -2.01 4.20
CA ASP A 102 11.10 -0.80 5.01
C ASP A 102 9.63 -0.32 5.08
N ARG A 103 9.26 0.67 4.30
CA ARG A 103 7.89 1.21 4.26
C ARG A 103 6.92 0.26 3.57
N VAL A 104 7.36 -0.31 2.46
CA VAL A 104 6.65 -1.25 1.62
C VAL A 104 7.33 -2.60 1.65
N GLY A 105 6.56 -3.67 1.78
CA GLY A 105 7.12 -5.00 1.79
C GLY A 105 6.12 -6.08 1.38
N TYR A 106 6.51 -7.33 1.57
CA TYR A 106 5.66 -8.46 1.23
C TYR A 106 5.88 -9.65 2.17
N THR A 107 4.86 -10.51 2.22
CA THR A 107 4.98 -11.84 2.85
C THR A 107 4.27 -12.87 1.98
N ILE A 108 5.02 -13.90 1.59
CA ILE A 108 4.51 -15.08 0.89
C ILE A 108 5.02 -16.33 1.61
N ARG A 109 4.51 -17.51 1.23
CA ARG A 109 4.98 -18.77 1.84
C ARG A 109 6.47 -18.99 1.53
N GLY A 110 7.28 -19.07 2.59
CA GLY A 110 8.70 -19.36 2.52
C GLY A 110 9.60 -18.16 2.20
N ASP A 111 9.02 -16.93 2.08
CA ASP A 111 9.81 -15.73 1.87
C ASP A 111 9.06 -14.50 2.36
N ALA A 112 9.71 -13.64 3.15
CA ALA A 112 9.10 -12.48 3.74
C ALA A 112 10.09 -11.33 3.92
N GLN A 113 9.67 -10.15 3.48
CA GLN A 113 10.29 -8.86 3.76
C GLN A 113 9.15 -7.89 4.11
N PRO A 114 8.58 -7.96 5.32
CA PRO A 114 7.38 -7.23 5.69
C PRO A 114 7.62 -5.73 5.70
N GLY A 115 6.67 -4.97 5.15
CA GLY A 115 6.68 -3.51 5.19
C GLY A 115 6.02 -2.96 6.45
N ARG A 116 6.44 -1.78 6.86
CA ARG A 116 5.89 -1.08 8.03
C ARG A 116 4.52 -0.44 7.72
N LEU A 117 4.36 0.14 6.53
CA LEU A 117 3.15 0.89 6.14
C LEU A 117 2.24 0.10 5.20
N VAL A 118 2.82 -0.55 4.19
CA VAL A 118 2.09 -1.38 3.22
C VAL A 118 2.74 -2.74 3.11
N GLU A 119 1.95 -3.79 3.21
CA GLU A 119 2.42 -5.16 3.07
C GLU A 119 1.58 -5.93 2.05
N PHE A 120 2.21 -6.39 0.99
CA PHE A 120 1.59 -7.26 -0.01
C PHE A 120 1.70 -8.72 0.42
N VAL A 121 0.59 -9.46 0.33
CA VAL A 121 0.54 -10.86 0.75
C VAL A 121 -0.28 -11.70 -0.24
N THR A 122 -0.13 -13.03 -0.20
CA THR A 122 -1.10 -13.91 -0.86
C THR A 122 -2.32 -14.14 0.03
N PRO A 123 -3.53 -14.43 -0.53
CA PRO A 123 -4.74 -14.73 0.25
C PRO A 123 -4.51 -15.78 1.34
N LYS A 124 -3.79 -16.86 1.05
CA LYS A 124 -3.45 -17.91 2.05
C LYS A 124 -2.65 -17.40 3.24
N VAL A 125 -1.78 -16.41 3.05
CA VAL A 125 -1.02 -15.81 4.16
C VAL A 125 -1.97 -15.02 5.05
N LEU A 126 -2.88 -14.23 4.49
CA LEU A 126 -3.82 -13.44 5.27
C LEU A 126 -4.86 -14.31 5.97
N ILE A 127 -5.39 -15.36 5.32
CA ILE A 127 -6.27 -16.34 5.96
C ILE A 127 -5.58 -16.97 7.19
N ARG A 128 -4.32 -17.37 7.08
CA ARG A 128 -3.58 -17.92 8.23
C ARG A 128 -3.39 -16.91 9.36
N ARG A 129 -3.24 -15.63 9.05
CA ARG A 129 -3.19 -14.56 10.06
C ARG A 129 -4.53 -14.44 10.77
N LEU A 130 -5.64 -14.38 10.03
CA LEU A 130 -7.00 -14.32 10.57
C LEU A 130 -7.35 -15.53 11.46
N LEU A 131 -6.90 -16.73 11.10
CA LEU A 131 -7.11 -17.92 11.93
C LEU A 131 -6.31 -17.91 13.25
N ARG A 132 -5.22 -17.16 13.34
CA ARG A 132 -4.40 -17.03 14.56
C ARG A 132 -4.77 -15.80 15.39
N ASP A 133 -5.15 -14.74 14.72
CA ASP A 133 -5.54 -13.46 15.27
C ASP A 133 -6.78 -12.95 14.50
N PRO A 134 -7.98 -13.30 14.96
CA PRO A 134 -9.22 -12.90 14.29
C PRO A 134 -9.44 -11.39 14.21
N GLU A 135 -8.83 -10.63 15.12
CA GLU A 135 -8.93 -9.17 15.13
C GLU A 135 -7.88 -8.50 14.24
N LEU A 136 -6.87 -9.24 13.74
CA LEU A 136 -5.76 -8.70 12.96
C LEU A 136 -5.12 -7.46 13.60
N ALA A 137 -4.65 -7.60 14.83
CA ALA A 137 -3.98 -6.52 15.54
C ALA A 137 -2.84 -5.92 14.69
N GLY A 138 -2.76 -4.59 14.65
CA GLY A 138 -1.76 -3.87 13.85
C GLY A 138 -2.05 -3.82 12.34
N VAL A 139 -3.25 -4.22 11.90
CA VAL A 139 -3.74 -4.00 10.53
C VAL A 139 -4.85 -2.96 10.56
N GLY A 140 -4.61 -1.83 9.89
CA GLY A 140 -5.55 -0.72 9.82
C GLY A 140 -6.48 -0.75 8.60
N ALA A 141 -6.06 -1.43 7.52
CA ALA A 141 -6.91 -1.64 6.36
C ALA A 141 -6.50 -2.89 5.57
N ILE A 142 -7.47 -3.48 4.88
CA ILE A 142 -7.28 -4.63 3.99
C ILE A 142 -7.75 -4.25 2.60
N ILE A 143 -6.91 -4.54 1.60
CA ILE A 143 -7.23 -4.39 0.19
C ILE A 143 -7.18 -5.77 -0.46
N ILE A 144 -8.29 -6.21 -1.04
CA ILE A 144 -8.36 -7.46 -1.78
C ILE A 144 -8.30 -7.11 -3.27
N ASP A 145 -7.15 -7.35 -3.90
CA ASP A 145 -6.95 -7.10 -5.34
C ASP A 145 -7.35 -8.32 -6.18
N GLU A 146 -7.68 -8.08 -7.45
CA GLU A 146 -8.06 -9.11 -8.45
C GLU A 146 -9.20 -10.03 -8.01
N VAL A 147 -10.21 -9.52 -7.28
CA VAL A 147 -11.38 -10.30 -6.78
C VAL A 147 -12.11 -11.01 -7.92
N HIS A 148 -12.05 -10.48 -9.14
CA HIS A 148 -12.68 -11.06 -10.32
C HIS A 148 -12.06 -12.39 -10.80
N GLU A 149 -10.84 -12.74 -10.38
CA GLU A 149 -10.22 -14.04 -10.72
C GLU A 149 -10.95 -15.23 -10.05
N ARG A 150 -11.84 -14.99 -9.08
CA ARG A 150 -12.71 -15.99 -8.43
C ARG A 150 -11.95 -17.24 -7.97
N GLN A 151 -10.84 -17.04 -7.26
CA GLN A 151 -10.09 -18.14 -6.66
C GLN A 151 -10.68 -18.50 -5.29
N LEU A 152 -10.72 -19.79 -4.96
CA LEU A 152 -11.28 -20.31 -3.69
C LEU A 152 -10.70 -19.58 -2.47
N ASP A 153 -9.38 -19.39 -2.40
CA ASP A 153 -8.73 -18.68 -1.29
C ASP A 153 -9.14 -17.21 -1.24
N GLY A 154 -9.35 -16.56 -2.39
CA GLY A 154 -9.83 -15.18 -2.49
C GLY A 154 -11.27 -15.03 -2.04
N ASP A 155 -12.16 -15.93 -2.47
CA ASP A 155 -13.58 -15.94 -2.10
C ASP A 155 -13.75 -16.23 -0.59
N LEU A 156 -12.98 -17.18 -0.05
CA LEU A 156 -12.96 -17.47 1.40
C LEU A 156 -12.47 -16.25 2.19
N LEU A 157 -11.38 -15.63 1.75
CA LEU A 157 -10.84 -14.44 2.41
C LEU A 157 -11.86 -13.29 2.40
N LEU A 158 -12.55 -13.08 1.27
CA LEU A 158 -13.56 -12.02 1.17
C LEU A 158 -14.67 -12.23 2.22
N GLY A 159 -15.14 -13.47 2.40
CA GLY A 159 -16.11 -13.81 3.45
C GLY A 159 -15.59 -13.50 4.86
N MET A 160 -14.36 -13.93 5.18
CA MET A 160 -13.75 -13.70 6.49
C MET A 160 -13.53 -12.19 6.76
N VAL A 161 -13.12 -11.41 5.76
CA VAL A 161 -12.94 -9.96 5.89
C VAL A 161 -14.28 -9.24 6.03
N ALA A 162 -15.33 -9.70 5.37
CA ALA A 162 -16.67 -9.15 5.53
C ALA A 162 -17.19 -9.36 6.97
N GLU A 163 -16.98 -10.53 7.58
CA GLU A 163 -17.29 -10.78 8.98
C GLU A 163 -16.47 -9.90 9.92
N LEU A 164 -15.16 -9.75 9.67
CA LEU A 164 -14.29 -8.88 10.45
C LEU A 164 -14.77 -7.41 10.42
N ALA A 165 -15.22 -6.92 9.26
CA ALA A 165 -15.71 -5.55 9.11
C ALA A 165 -16.99 -5.26 9.94
N VAL A 166 -17.79 -6.30 10.26
CA VAL A 166 -18.94 -6.17 11.17
C VAL A 166 -18.47 -6.06 12.63
N LEU A 167 -17.38 -6.73 12.99
CA LEU A 167 -16.83 -6.74 14.36
C LEU A 167 -15.97 -5.51 14.65
N ARG A 168 -15.42 -4.88 13.62
CA ARG A 168 -14.55 -3.69 13.68
C ARG A 168 -15.08 -2.61 12.75
N PRO A 169 -16.15 -1.88 13.11
CA PRO A 169 -16.75 -0.83 12.31
C PRO A 169 -15.84 0.41 12.15
#